data_22fc1bbda89ba17a5d60cc4576cb6555
#
_entry.id   22fc1bbda89ba17a5d60cc4576cb6555
#
_cell.length_a   1.000
_cell.length_b   1.000
_cell.length_c   1.000
_cell.angle_alpha   90.00
_cell.angle_beta   90.00
_cell.angle_gamma   90.00
#
_symmetry.space_group_name_H-M   'P 1'
#
loop_
_entity.id
_entity.type
_entity.pdbx_description
1 polymer ?
#
loop_
_entity_poly.entity_id
_entity_poly.type
_entity_poly.pdbx_seq_one_letter_code
_entity_poly.pdbx_strand_id
1 'polypeptide(L)'
;ESIIPNLLLPIIGTFIMCGIYLILGFSSRYYGVAQTVPEINPILLIGGCTILGAMMSIDMGGPVNKIAYSIGIASIFYKHGEIMSAVMVAGMIPPIMIGLSMLTSSNLYQDDEVKGKWHCMIKGLCFVSEEAIPFMRKDRKGIHLPCIIASALAGGLSAYFGCSQLFPHGGIFTIFFINNPLFFVITLLSCSLIGMSLILILKKKALN
;
A
#
# COMPACT_ATOMS: atom_id res chain seq x y z
N GLU A 1 -2.79 -23.90 -11.86
CA GLU A 1 -2.28 -22.56 -12.22
C GLU A 1 -0.98 -22.33 -11.50
N SER A 2 0.07 -22.01 -12.24
CA SER A 2 1.43 -22.01 -11.73
C SER A 2 1.65 -20.88 -10.68
N ILE A 3 2.19 -21.23 -9.54
CA ILE A 3 2.66 -20.30 -8.49
C ILE A 3 3.71 -19.32 -9.06
N ILE A 4 4.45 -19.77 -10.08
CA ILE A 4 5.55 -19.03 -10.69
C ILE A 4 5.18 -17.62 -11.21
N PRO A 5 4.18 -17.43 -12.09
CA PRO A 5 3.89 -16.09 -12.59
C PRO A 5 3.24 -15.17 -11.54
N ASN A 6 2.51 -15.74 -10.59
CA ASN A 6 1.72 -14.95 -9.66
C ASN A 6 2.46 -14.55 -8.39
N LEU A 7 3.52 -15.25 -8.01
CA LEU A 7 4.32 -14.99 -6.81
C LEU A 7 5.76 -14.62 -7.14
N LEU A 8 6.43 -15.40 -7.99
CA LEU A 8 7.85 -15.20 -8.29
C LEU A 8 8.11 -13.97 -9.16
N LEU A 9 7.25 -13.67 -10.15
CA LEU A 9 7.45 -12.51 -11.02
C LEU A 9 7.38 -11.18 -10.26
N PRO A 10 6.43 -10.91 -9.36
CA PRO A 10 6.44 -9.70 -8.54
C PRO A 10 7.69 -9.60 -7.67
N ILE A 11 8.13 -10.70 -7.06
CA ILE A 11 9.33 -10.72 -6.21
C ILE A 11 10.58 -10.43 -7.03
N ILE A 12 10.76 -11.13 -8.15
CA ILE A 12 11.90 -10.92 -9.05
C ILE A 12 11.89 -9.49 -9.62
N GLY A 13 10.72 -9.01 -10.06
CA GLY A 13 10.53 -7.64 -10.54
C GLY A 13 10.93 -6.60 -9.50
N THR A 14 10.58 -6.83 -8.24
CA THR A 14 10.98 -5.97 -7.12
C THR A 14 12.50 -5.92 -6.97
N PHE A 15 13.18 -7.07 -6.95
CA PHE A 15 14.64 -7.10 -6.82
C PHE A 15 15.34 -6.45 -8.01
N ILE A 16 14.85 -6.66 -9.23
CA ILE A 16 15.38 -6.01 -10.44
C ILE A 16 15.18 -4.49 -10.35
N MET A 17 14.00 -4.01 -9.99
CA MET A 17 13.70 -2.58 -9.83
C MET A 17 14.54 -1.95 -8.73
N CYS A 18 14.70 -2.61 -7.59
CA CYS A 18 15.59 -2.14 -6.52
C CYS A 18 17.04 -2.08 -7.00
N GLY A 19 17.52 -3.07 -7.73
CA GLY A 19 18.87 -3.08 -8.31
C GLY A 19 19.09 -1.94 -9.31
N ILE A 20 18.17 -1.74 -10.24
CA ILE A 20 18.20 -0.64 -11.20
C ILE A 20 18.19 0.71 -10.47
N TYR A 21 17.32 0.85 -9.47
CA TYR A 21 17.22 2.10 -8.69
C TYR A 21 18.51 2.38 -7.90
N LEU A 22 19.14 1.37 -7.30
CA LEU A 22 20.42 1.53 -6.61
C LEU A 22 21.51 2.01 -7.58
N ILE A 23 21.56 1.45 -8.78
CA ILE A 23 22.54 1.83 -9.81
C ILE A 23 22.27 3.28 -10.26
N LEU A 24 21.03 3.64 -10.58
CA LEU A 24 20.65 4.97 -11.01
C LEU A 24 20.77 6.01 -9.87
N GLY A 25 20.37 5.64 -8.65
CA GLY A 25 20.47 6.48 -7.47
C GLY A 25 21.91 6.73 -7.06
N PHE A 26 22.80 5.76 -7.22
CA PHE A 26 24.24 5.95 -7.02
C PHE A 26 24.82 6.92 -8.05
N SER A 27 24.36 6.80 -9.30
CA SER A 27 24.74 7.70 -10.39
C SER A 27 24.28 9.14 -10.13
N SER A 28 23.02 9.35 -9.69
CA SER A 28 22.48 10.69 -9.42
C SER A 28 23.16 11.38 -8.24
N ARG A 29 23.67 10.64 -7.27
CA ARG A 29 24.45 11.17 -6.14
C ARG A 29 25.80 11.74 -6.59
N TYR A 30 26.36 11.21 -7.66
CA TYR A 30 27.60 11.70 -8.26
C TYR A 30 27.45 13.00 -9.04
N TYR A 31 26.26 13.27 -9.61
CA TYR A 31 26.02 14.46 -10.41
C TYR A 31 25.55 15.70 -9.64
N GLY A 32 25.67 15.67 -8.30
CA GLY A 32 25.73 16.89 -7.48
C GLY A 32 24.57 17.88 -7.64
N VAL A 33 23.36 17.42 -7.94
CA VAL A 33 22.18 18.29 -7.88
C VAL A 33 21.72 18.36 -6.43
N ALA A 34 22.46 19.08 -5.61
CA ALA A 34 22.00 19.54 -4.32
C ALA A 34 20.99 20.68 -4.56
N GLN A 35 19.82 20.35 -5.08
CA GLN A 35 18.71 21.27 -4.96
C GLN A 35 18.28 21.27 -3.49
N THR A 36 18.30 22.44 -2.87
CA THR A 36 17.63 22.69 -1.60
C THR A 36 16.15 22.45 -1.82
N VAL A 37 15.67 21.28 -1.42
CA VAL A 37 14.23 20.94 -1.54
C VAL A 37 13.52 21.70 -0.43
N PRO A 38 12.49 22.51 -0.74
CA PRO A 38 11.75 23.22 0.29
C PRO A 38 11.13 22.23 1.29
N GLU A 39 11.27 22.51 2.57
CA GLU A 39 10.59 21.73 3.59
C GLU A 39 9.08 21.86 3.44
N ILE A 40 8.39 20.72 3.34
CA ILE A 40 6.93 20.70 3.29
C ILE A 40 6.39 20.86 4.71
N ASN A 41 5.43 21.76 4.90
CA ASN A 41 4.73 21.89 6.17
C ASN A 41 4.18 20.53 6.62
N PRO A 42 4.48 20.06 7.85
CA PRO A 42 4.07 18.73 8.32
C PRO A 42 2.56 18.46 8.22
N ILE A 43 1.73 19.47 8.48
CA ILE A 43 0.26 19.32 8.38
C ILE A 43 -0.15 19.10 6.93
N LEU A 44 0.46 19.83 6.00
CA LEU A 44 0.19 19.70 4.57
C LEU A 44 0.67 18.33 4.05
N LEU A 45 1.83 17.86 4.54
CA LEU A 45 2.37 16.55 4.20
C LEU A 45 1.43 15.43 4.66
N ILE A 46 0.99 15.46 5.93
CA ILE A 46 0.06 14.45 6.48
C ILE A 46 -1.27 14.47 5.72
N GLY A 47 -1.84 15.65 5.49
CA GLY A 47 -3.07 15.80 4.72
C GLY A 47 -2.95 15.29 3.29
N GLY A 48 -1.87 15.66 2.59
CA GLY A 48 -1.56 15.19 1.24
C GLY A 48 -1.38 13.67 1.18
N CYS A 49 -0.63 13.09 2.11
CA CYS A 49 -0.42 11.64 2.21
C CYS A 49 -1.71 10.88 2.56
N THR A 50 -2.62 11.48 3.34
CA THR A 50 -3.95 10.92 3.62
C THR A 50 -4.78 10.85 2.33
N ILE A 51 -4.79 11.91 1.53
CA ILE A 51 -5.49 11.95 0.24
C ILE A 51 -4.87 10.94 -0.74
N LEU A 52 -3.55 10.92 -0.88
CA LEU A 52 -2.86 9.96 -1.74
C LEU A 52 -3.12 8.52 -1.30
N GLY A 53 -3.16 8.27 0.02
CA GLY A 53 -3.53 6.96 0.56
C GLY A 53 -4.95 6.55 0.17
N ALA A 54 -5.93 7.45 0.25
CA ALA A 54 -7.28 7.20 -0.23
C ALA A 54 -7.30 6.88 -1.73
N MET A 55 -6.57 7.66 -2.54
CA MET A 55 -6.48 7.48 -4.00
C MET A 55 -5.94 6.09 -4.38
N MET A 56 -5.03 5.50 -3.58
CA MET A 56 -4.51 4.15 -3.81
C MET A 56 -5.60 3.08 -3.79
N SER A 57 -6.73 3.33 -3.09
CA SER A 57 -7.81 2.36 -2.91
C SER A 57 -9.11 2.71 -3.63
N ILE A 58 -9.19 3.86 -4.31
CA ILE A 58 -10.40 4.26 -5.05
C ILE A 58 -10.65 3.32 -6.23
N ASP A 59 -9.64 2.99 -6.99
CA ASP A 59 -9.74 2.16 -8.20
C ASP A 59 -8.71 1.04 -8.30
N MET A 60 -7.86 0.86 -7.28
CA MET A 60 -6.89 -0.25 -7.10
C MET A 60 -6.23 -0.73 -8.39
N GLY A 61 -5.27 0.05 -8.89
CA GLY A 61 -4.59 -0.21 -10.17
C GLY A 61 -5.19 0.54 -11.36
N GLY A 62 -6.26 1.31 -11.17
CA GLY A 62 -6.84 2.19 -12.16
C GLY A 62 -6.11 3.53 -12.29
N PRO A 63 -6.70 4.51 -13.02
CA PRO A 63 -6.08 5.80 -13.27
C PRO A 63 -5.77 6.60 -12.00
N VAL A 64 -6.67 6.61 -11.01
CA VAL A 64 -6.50 7.37 -9.76
C VAL A 64 -5.34 6.81 -8.94
N ASN A 65 -5.29 5.47 -8.80
CA ASN A 65 -4.18 4.78 -8.16
C ASN A 65 -2.84 5.09 -8.85
N LYS A 66 -2.80 5.05 -10.18
CA LYS A 66 -1.59 5.35 -10.96
C LYS A 66 -1.12 6.79 -10.79
N ILE A 67 -2.04 7.75 -10.69
CA ILE A 67 -1.69 9.16 -10.40
C ILE A 67 -1.03 9.26 -9.03
N ALA A 68 -1.64 8.69 -7.98
CA ALA A 68 -1.07 8.70 -6.64
C ALA A 68 0.31 8.03 -6.60
N TYR A 69 0.46 6.89 -7.26
CA TYR A 69 1.73 6.17 -7.37
C TYR A 69 2.79 6.99 -8.13
N SER A 70 2.41 7.65 -9.23
CA SER A 70 3.33 8.53 -9.99
C SER A 70 3.81 9.72 -9.18
N ILE A 71 2.94 10.31 -8.35
CA ILE A 71 3.32 11.37 -7.40
C ILE A 71 4.31 10.82 -6.36
N GLY A 72 4.06 9.63 -5.83
CA GLY A 72 4.98 8.95 -4.91
C GLY A 72 6.36 8.73 -5.54
N ILE A 73 6.43 8.23 -6.77
CA ILE A 73 7.70 8.06 -7.49
C ILE A 73 8.39 9.41 -7.70
N ALA A 74 7.67 10.41 -8.17
CA ALA A 74 8.23 11.74 -8.42
C ALA A 74 8.82 12.34 -7.13
N SER A 75 8.16 12.14 -5.98
CA SER A 75 8.62 12.66 -4.70
C SER A 75 10.00 12.14 -4.28
N ILE A 76 10.37 10.93 -4.70
CA ILE A 76 11.69 10.35 -4.43
C ILE A 76 12.80 11.21 -5.06
N PHE A 77 12.60 11.70 -6.29
CA PHE A 77 13.56 12.56 -6.98
C PHE A 77 13.77 13.90 -6.26
N TYR A 78 12.73 14.35 -5.54
CA TYR A 78 12.77 15.56 -4.71
C TYR A 78 13.15 15.27 -3.25
N LYS A 79 13.64 14.07 -2.93
CA LYS A 79 14.05 13.62 -1.59
C LYS A 79 12.91 13.62 -0.54
N HIS A 80 11.66 13.65 -0.98
CA HIS A 80 10.48 13.49 -0.12
C HIS A 80 9.98 12.04 -0.12
N GLY A 81 10.81 11.13 0.38
CA GLY A 81 10.50 9.70 0.46
C GLY A 81 9.32 9.36 1.36
N GLU A 82 8.86 10.31 2.19
CA GLU A 82 7.69 10.19 3.06
C GLU A 82 6.41 9.98 2.23
N ILE A 83 6.29 10.67 1.10
CA ILE A 83 5.14 10.54 0.21
C ILE A 83 5.12 9.15 -0.43
N MET A 84 6.28 8.65 -0.86
CA MET A 84 6.35 7.30 -1.44
C MET A 84 6.06 6.22 -0.39
N SER A 85 6.56 6.36 0.84
CA SER A 85 6.26 5.45 1.95
C SER A 85 4.77 5.40 2.25
N ALA A 86 4.10 6.56 2.28
CA ALA A 86 2.65 6.66 2.50
C ALA A 86 1.85 5.97 1.39
N VAL A 87 2.21 6.19 0.13
CA VAL A 87 1.58 5.54 -1.03
C VAL A 87 1.77 4.03 -0.99
N MET A 88 2.98 3.56 -0.63
CA MET A 88 3.27 2.13 -0.57
C MET A 88 2.46 1.45 0.54
N VAL A 89 2.50 1.94 1.78
CA VAL A 89 1.74 1.30 2.86
C VAL A 89 0.25 1.31 2.56
N ALA A 90 -0.29 2.42 2.03
CA ALA A 90 -1.70 2.55 1.68
C ALA A 90 -2.15 1.52 0.63
N GLY A 91 -1.33 1.26 -0.39
CA GLY A 91 -1.64 0.26 -1.43
C GLY A 91 -1.52 -1.19 -0.95
N MET A 92 -0.79 -1.45 0.13
CA MET A 92 -0.69 -2.77 0.75
C MET A 92 -1.93 -3.12 1.58
N ILE A 93 -2.64 -2.13 2.14
CA ILE A 93 -3.75 -2.31 3.08
C ILE A 93 -4.91 -3.14 2.50
N PRO A 94 -5.49 -2.83 1.32
CA PRO A 94 -6.70 -3.49 0.84
C PRO A 94 -6.62 -5.01 0.77
N PRO A 95 -5.64 -5.62 0.09
CA PRO A 95 -5.57 -7.08 0.00
C PRO A 95 -5.25 -7.73 1.34
N ILE A 96 -4.46 -7.08 2.22
CA ILE A 96 -4.15 -7.62 3.55
C ILE A 96 -5.40 -7.64 4.43
N MET A 97 -6.14 -6.52 4.53
CA MET A 97 -7.33 -6.44 5.36
C MET A 97 -8.46 -7.36 4.89
N ILE A 98 -8.62 -7.55 3.57
CA ILE A 98 -9.57 -8.50 3.00
C ILE A 98 -9.17 -9.92 3.36
N GLY A 99 -7.91 -10.30 3.17
CA GLY A 99 -7.41 -11.62 3.56
C GLY A 99 -7.58 -11.91 5.06
N LEU A 100 -7.30 -10.93 5.93
CA LEU A 100 -7.53 -11.02 7.37
C LEU A 100 -9.02 -11.19 7.70
N SER A 101 -9.91 -10.49 7.00
CA SER A 101 -11.37 -10.60 7.23
C SER A 101 -11.90 -11.98 6.84
N MET A 102 -11.35 -12.61 5.78
CA MET A 102 -11.65 -13.99 5.41
C MET A 102 -11.13 -15.01 6.43
N LEU A 103 -9.97 -14.75 7.05
CA LEU A 103 -9.43 -15.58 8.13
C LEU A 103 -10.32 -15.53 9.38
N THR A 104 -10.84 -14.35 9.70
CA THR A 104 -11.62 -14.11 10.92
C THR A 104 -13.08 -14.57 10.79
N SER A 105 -13.68 -14.40 9.62
CA SER A 105 -15.10 -14.71 9.37
C SER A 105 -15.30 -15.21 7.94
N SER A 106 -14.91 -16.46 7.70
CA SER A 106 -15.05 -17.12 6.40
C SER A 106 -16.49 -17.23 5.91
N ASN A 107 -17.44 -17.31 6.83
CA ASN A 107 -18.89 -17.40 6.52
C ASN A 107 -19.48 -16.16 5.83
N LEU A 108 -18.74 -15.05 5.80
CA LEU A 108 -19.14 -13.83 5.08
C LEU A 108 -18.69 -13.81 3.61
N TYR A 109 -18.05 -14.87 3.16
CA TYR A 109 -17.43 -14.99 1.83
C TYR A 109 -17.83 -16.30 1.17
N GLN A 110 -17.69 -16.39 -0.16
CA GLN A 110 -17.88 -17.65 -0.89
C GLN A 110 -16.66 -18.56 -0.66
N ASP A 111 -16.88 -19.89 -0.71
CA ASP A 111 -15.82 -20.89 -0.46
C ASP A 111 -14.59 -20.70 -1.36
N ASP A 112 -14.82 -20.35 -2.62
CA ASP A 112 -13.73 -20.09 -3.56
C ASP A 112 -12.93 -18.83 -3.26
N GLU A 113 -13.58 -17.81 -2.70
CA GLU A 113 -12.91 -16.59 -2.21
C GLU A 113 -12.02 -16.89 -1.02
N VAL A 114 -12.53 -17.69 -0.07
CA VAL A 114 -11.80 -18.07 1.14
C VAL A 114 -10.54 -18.87 0.84
N LYS A 115 -10.56 -19.72 -0.21
CA LYS A 115 -9.37 -20.47 -0.66
C LYS A 115 -8.22 -19.51 -1.07
N GLY A 116 -8.56 -18.35 -1.63
CA GLY A 116 -7.59 -17.34 -2.06
C GLY A 116 -7.03 -16.41 -0.97
N LYS A 117 -7.46 -16.54 0.29
CA LYS A 117 -7.10 -15.61 1.38
C LYS A 117 -5.60 -15.39 1.57
N TRP A 118 -4.81 -16.46 1.57
CA TRP A 118 -3.35 -16.36 1.71
C TRP A 118 -2.69 -15.70 0.50
N HIS A 119 -3.18 -16.02 -0.69
CA HIS A 119 -2.71 -15.42 -1.93
C HIS A 119 -2.95 -13.90 -1.93
N CYS A 120 -4.14 -13.48 -1.51
CA CYS A 120 -4.49 -12.08 -1.36
C CYS A 120 -3.55 -11.34 -0.38
N MET A 121 -3.29 -11.94 0.80
CA MET A 121 -2.41 -11.35 1.81
C MET A 121 -0.94 -11.27 1.33
N ILE A 122 -0.42 -12.33 0.74
CA ILE A 122 0.97 -12.37 0.26
C ILE A 122 1.19 -11.34 -0.84
N LYS A 123 0.27 -11.24 -1.80
CA LYS A 123 0.35 -10.20 -2.82
C LYS A 123 0.24 -8.79 -2.23
N GLY A 124 -0.61 -8.60 -1.23
CA GLY A 124 -0.68 -7.33 -0.49
C GLY A 124 0.65 -6.95 0.13
N LEU A 125 1.36 -7.89 0.75
CA LEU A 125 2.70 -7.66 1.28
C LEU A 125 3.72 -7.29 0.19
N CYS A 126 3.52 -7.75 -1.04
CA CYS A 126 4.34 -7.38 -2.20
C CYS A 126 3.95 -6.03 -2.85
N PHE A 127 3.01 -5.28 -2.26
CA PHE A 127 2.48 -4.04 -2.83
C PHE A 127 1.67 -4.27 -4.13
N VAL A 128 0.92 -5.38 -4.22
CA VAL A 128 0.02 -5.70 -5.33
C VAL A 128 -1.42 -5.52 -4.86
N SER A 129 -2.02 -4.37 -5.16
CA SER A 129 -3.37 -4.00 -4.70
C SER A 129 -4.49 -4.61 -5.55
N GLU A 130 -4.19 -5.06 -6.75
CA GLU A 130 -5.16 -5.55 -7.74
C GLU A 130 -5.92 -6.80 -7.29
N GLU A 131 -5.37 -7.57 -6.35
CA GLU A 131 -6.06 -8.72 -5.76
C GLU A 131 -7.32 -8.35 -4.98
N ALA A 132 -7.45 -7.10 -4.57
CA ALA A 132 -8.65 -6.59 -3.90
C ALA A 132 -9.78 -6.24 -4.87
N ILE A 133 -9.51 -6.07 -6.18
CA ILE A 133 -10.47 -5.62 -7.20
C ILE A 133 -11.73 -6.49 -7.26
N PRO A 134 -11.66 -7.83 -7.30
CA PRO A 134 -12.87 -8.67 -7.38
C PRO A 134 -13.82 -8.44 -6.20
N PHE A 135 -13.26 -8.29 -5.00
CA PHE A 135 -14.03 -8.06 -3.77
C PHE A 135 -14.65 -6.66 -3.73
N MET A 136 -13.89 -5.65 -4.14
CA MET A 136 -14.35 -4.27 -4.22
C MET A 136 -15.53 -4.12 -5.18
N ARG A 137 -15.46 -4.79 -6.35
CA ARG A 137 -16.53 -4.72 -7.36
C ARG A 137 -17.82 -5.39 -6.89
N LYS A 138 -17.73 -6.47 -6.12
CA LYS A 138 -18.88 -7.20 -5.57
C LYS A 138 -19.58 -6.43 -4.45
N ASP A 139 -18.82 -5.77 -3.58
CA ASP A 139 -19.35 -5.13 -2.38
C ASP A 139 -18.71 -3.75 -2.14
N ARG A 140 -19.35 -2.73 -2.74
CA ARG A 140 -18.86 -1.34 -2.63
C ARG A 140 -18.98 -0.76 -1.23
N LYS A 141 -20.03 -1.11 -0.48
CA LYS A 141 -20.25 -0.54 0.85
C LYS A 141 -19.54 -1.34 1.94
N GLY A 142 -19.56 -2.67 1.85
CA GLY A 142 -18.99 -3.54 2.86
C GLY A 142 -17.48 -3.75 2.74
N ILE A 143 -16.89 -3.58 1.54
CA ILE A 143 -15.46 -3.80 1.32
C ILE A 143 -14.75 -2.56 0.78
N HIS A 144 -15.26 -1.96 -0.32
CA HIS A 144 -14.54 -0.87 -0.97
C HIS A 144 -14.40 0.38 -0.09
N LEU A 145 -15.50 0.81 0.57
CA LEU A 145 -15.45 1.97 1.47
C LEU A 145 -14.47 1.78 2.65
N PRO A 146 -14.48 0.64 3.38
CA PRO A 146 -13.44 0.32 4.36
C PRO A 146 -12.01 0.38 3.82
N CYS A 147 -11.78 -0.09 2.58
CA CYS A 147 -10.46 -0.03 1.95
C CYS A 147 -9.98 1.43 1.79
N ILE A 148 -10.84 2.31 1.30
CA ILE A 148 -10.51 3.75 1.12
C ILE A 148 -10.17 4.39 2.48
N ILE A 149 -10.99 4.13 3.51
CA ILE A 149 -10.79 4.71 4.84
C ILE A 149 -9.48 4.20 5.45
N ALA A 150 -9.25 2.89 5.43
CA ALA A 150 -8.05 2.29 6.02
C ALA A 150 -6.77 2.71 5.29
N SER A 151 -6.79 2.82 3.96
CA SER A 151 -5.66 3.29 3.17
C SER A 151 -5.38 4.78 3.37
N ALA A 152 -6.43 5.61 3.51
CA ALA A 152 -6.28 7.02 3.86
C ALA A 152 -5.59 7.19 5.22
N LEU A 153 -6.05 6.46 6.23
CA LEU A 153 -5.43 6.45 7.56
C LEU A 153 -3.97 5.98 7.50
N ALA A 154 -3.68 4.93 6.74
CA ALA A 154 -2.32 4.42 6.62
C ALA A 154 -1.37 5.44 5.98
N GLY A 155 -1.80 6.12 4.92
CA GLY A 155 -1.02 7.19 4.29
C GLY A 155 -0.71 8.34 5.26
N GLY A 156 -1.73 8.82 5.98
CA GLY A 156 -1.56 9.89 6.97
C GLY A 156 -0.67 9.49 8.15
N LEU A 157 -0.86 8.28 8.71
CA LEU A 157 -0.04 7.78 9.82
C LEU A 157 1.42 7.53 9.41
N SER A 158 1.66 7.01 8.21
CA SER A 158 3.02 6.85 7.68
C SER A 158 3.77 8.18 7.62
N ALA A 159 3.11 9.24 7.13
CA ALA A 159 3.67 10.58 7.10
C ALA A 159 3.85 11.16 8.52
N TYR A 160 2.88 10.97 9.41
CA TYR A 160 2.96 11.41 10.80
C TYR A 160 4.15 10.80 11.55
N PHE A 161 4.42 9.52 11.33
CA PHE A 161 5.59 8.84 11.91
C PHE A 161 6.91 9.09 11.15
N GLY A 162 6.87 9.91 10.12
CA GLY A 162 8.06 10.25 9.33
C GLY A 162 8.66 9.02 8.64
N CYS A 163 7.86 8.02 8.27
CA CYS A 163 8.34 6.90 7.48
C CYS A 163 8.73 7.38 6.09
N SER A 164 9.97 7.18 5.70
CA SER A 164 10.51 7.64 4.41
C SER A 164 11.26 6.53 3.72
N GLN A 165 11.09 6.39 2.42
CA GLN A 165 11.78 5.39 1.61
C GLN A 165 12.17 5.94 0.23
N LEU A 166 13.23 5.36 -0.32
CA LEU A 166 13.79 5.78 -1.60
C LEU A 166 13.49 4.79 -2.74
N PHE A 167 12.76 3.71 -2.46
CA PHE A 167 12.42 2.70 -3.47
C PHE A 167 10.98 2.87 -3.94
N PRO A 168 10.76 2.86 -5.27
CA PRO A 168 9.42 3.07 -5.82
C PRO A 168 8.50 1.87 -5.67
N HIS A 169 9.05 0.67 -5.43
CA HIS A 169 8.28 -0.57 -5.34
C HIS A 169 8.97 -1.56 -4.40
N GLY A 170 8.21 -2.57 -3.92
CA GLY A 170 8.79 -3.68 -3.16
C GLY A 170 8.00 -4.09 -1.92
N GLY A 171 7.10 -3.26 -1.43
CA GLY A 171 6.27 -3.59 -0.28
C GLY A 171 7.13 -3.95 0.95
N ILE A 172 6.83 -5.08 1.58
CA ILE A 172 7.53 -5.52 2.79
C ILE A 172 9.03 -5.80 2.57
N PHE A 173 9.45 -6.13 1.35
CA PHE A 173 10.85 -6.43 1.06
C PHE A 173 11.76 -5.20 1.13
N THR A 174 11.20 -4.00 1.03
CA THR A 174 11.95 -2.75 1.18
C THR A 174 12.01 -2.23 2.61
N ILE A 175 11.48 -2.96 3.58
CA ILE A 175 11.38 -2.54 4.97
C ILE A 175 12.73 -2.13 5.57
N PHE A 176 13.81 -2.81 5.20
CA PHE A 176 15.16 -2.53 5.69
C PHE A 176 15.73 -1.20 5.17
N PHE A 177 15.10 -0.62 4.16
CA PHE A 177 15.50 0.64 3.53
C PHE A 177 14.60 1.81 3.93
N ILE A 178 13.60 1.56 4.78
CA ILE A 178 12.73 2.58 5.35
C ILE A 178 13.42 3.13 6.59
N ASN A 179 13.49 4.46 6.73
CA ASN A 179 14.15 5.09 7.87
C ASN A 179 13.50 4.75 9.23
N ASN A 180 12.19 4.56 9.29
CA ASN A 180 11.44 4.17 10.48
C ASN A 180 10.66 2.86 10.27
N PRO A 181 11.34 1.69 10.11
CA PRO A 181 10.70 0.44 9.70
C PRO A 181 9.68 -0.07 10.72
N LEU A 182 9.93 0.12 12.00
CA LEU A 182 9.01 -0.29 13.07
C LEU A 182 7.67 0.43 12.96
N PHE A 183 7.68 1.75 12.78
CA PHE A 183 6.46 2.54 12.62
C PHE A 183 5.72 2.23 11.32
N PHE A 184 6.45 1.90 10.25
CA PHE A 184 5.85 1.42 9.00
C PHE A 184 5.06 0.12 9.23
N VAL A 185 5.65 -0.87 9.94
CA VAL A 185 4.96 -2.12 10.28
C VAL A 185 3.77 -1.89 11.20
N ILE A 186 3.92 -1.05 12.22
CA ILE A 186 2.82 -0.70 13.13
C ILE A 186 1.66 -0.07 12.33
N THR A 187 1.96 0.86 11.41
CA THR A 187 0.96 1.48 10.54
C THR A 187 0.26 0.43 9.67
N LEU A 188 1.05 -0.45 9.01
CA LEU A 188 0.52 -1.52 8.17
C LEU A 188 -0.44 -2.43 8.94
N LEU A 189 -0.01 -2.92 10.10
CA LEU A 189 -0.80 -3.85 10.91
C LEU A 189 -2.03 -3.18 11.52
N SER A 190 -1.88 -2.00 12.15
CA SER A 190 -2.99 -1.30 12.79
C SER A 190 -4.08 -0.90 11.80
N CYS A 191 -3.71 -0.31 10.66
CA CYS A 191 -4.68 0.08 9.63
C CYS A 191 -5.33 -1.13 8.96
N SER A 192 -4.60 -2.25 8.76
CA SER A 192 -5.18 -3.50 8.25
C SER A 192 -6.20 -4.09 9.23
N LEU A 193 -5.93 -4.06 10.53
CA LEU A 193 -6.87 -4.52 11.56
C LEU A 193 -8.10 -3.62 11.69
N ILE A 194 -7.91 -2.29 11.61
CA ILE A 194 -9.02 -1.33 11.58
C ILE A 194 -9.90 -1.60 10.35
N GLY A 195 -9.29 -1.72 9.16
CA GLY A 195 -10.00 -2.01 7.93
C GLY A 195 -10.73 -3.35 7.96
N MET A 196 -10.09 -4.41 8.45
CA MET A 196 -10.72 -5.71 8.69
C MET A 196 -11.97 -5.56 9.58
N SER A 197 -11.85 -4.85 10.69
CA SER A 197 -12.95 -4.64 11.62
C SER A 197 -14.12 -3.90 10.98
N LEU A 198 -13.83 -2.88 10.17
CA LEU A 198 -14.84 -2.16 9.40
C LEU A 198 -15.56 -3.07 8.40
N ILE A 199 -14.83 -3.94 7.66
CA ILE A 199 -15.43 -4.92 6.76
C ILE A 199 -16.41 -5.82 7.52
N LEU A 200 -15.95 -6.40 8.65
CA LEU A 200 -16.77 -7.34 9.42
C LEU A 200 -18.04 -6.69 9.96
N ILE A 201 -17.96 -5.44 10.43
CA ILE A 201 -19.13 -4.69 10.94
C ILE A 201 -20.11 -4.43 9.81
N LEU A 202 -19.65 -3.91 8.67
CA LEU A 202 -20.53 -3.51 7.57
C LEU A 202 -21.14 -4.72 6.86
N LYS A 203 -20.39 -5.81 6.65
CA LYS A 203 -20.94 -7.03 6.05
C LYS A 203 -21.96 -7.71 6.96
N LYS A 204 -21.70 -7.78 8.28
CA LYS A 204 -22.69 -8.33 9.24
C LYS A 204 -23.97 -7.49 9.27
N LYS A 205 -23.86 -6.15 9.23
CA LYS A 205 -25.01 -5.26 9.19
C LYS A 205 -25.84 -5.40 7.91
N ALA A 206 -25.24 -5.81 6.80
CA ALA A 206 -25.94 -6.03 5.54
C ALA A 206 -26.67 -7.38 5.48
N LEU A 207 -26.37 -8.33 6.39
CA LEU A 207 -27.02 -9.64 6.50
C LEU A 207 -28.19 -9.64 7.48
N ASN A 208 -28.24 -8.66 8.39
CA ASN A 208 -29.37 -8.42 9.32
C ASN A 208 -30.35 -7.41 8.74
#